data_66218e3a2132ea0236be25c41c482516
#
_entry.id   66218e3a2132ea0236be25c41c482516
#
_cell.length_a   1.000
_cell.length_b   1.000
_cell.length_c   1.000
_cell.angle_alpha   90.00
_cell.angle_beta   90.00
_cell.angle_gamma   90.00
#
_symmetry.space_group_name_H-M   'P 1'
#
loop_
_entity.id
_entity.type
_entity.pdbx_description
1 polymer ?
#
loop_
_entity_poly.entity_id
_entity_poly.type
_entity_poly.pdbx_seq_one_letter_code
_entity_poly.pdbx_strand_id
1 'polypeptide(L)'
;MTDDRERWALVLGASSGMGEATAKALARAGYRICGIHLDFRAALDHVAEVKADIEAAGSEALYINMNAADDEKRAAALVSLGERFDRSRAEGRHPYVRVVMHSLAFGSLVPFIAEDPKAAVDRKKMEMTQDVMANSLVYWVQDLYRGGFLERGSKIYAMTSEGSSRVVPSYGVVSSAKAALESHIRQLAMELARAGSGISANAIQAGVTITPALMKIPEHEEIIRVATARNPTGRLTTPQDVANAIVALSGEDLDFISGNIVRVDGAEFVTG
;
A
#
# COMPACT_ATOMS: atom_id res chain seq x y z
N MET A 1 -9.56 -29.70 13.36
CA MET A 1 -10.28 -28.46 13.73
C MET A 1 -10.25 -27.58 12.49
N THR A 2 -11.40 -27.22 11.96
CA THR A 2 -11.48 -26.23 10.87
C THR A 2 -10.98 -24.91 11.43
N ASP A 3 -9.99 -24.29 10.77
CA ASP A 3 -9.51 -22.96 11.12
C ASP A 3 -10.71 -22.01 10.95
N ASP A 4 -11.27 -21.49 12.04
CA ASP A 4 -12.38 -20.55 12.07
C ASP A 4 -11.92 -19.12 11.80
N ARG A 5 -10.62 -18.91 11.69
CA ARG A 5 -10.01 -17.60 11.46
C ARG A 5 -10.30 -17.09 10.04
N GLU A 6 -10.93 -15.94 9.96
CA GLU A 6 -11.26 -15.28 8.70
C GLU A 6 -10.30 -14.11 8.45
N ARG A 7 -9.37 -14.32 7.52
CA ARG A 7 -8.31 -13.34 7.21
C ARG A 7 -8.79 -12.28 6.22
N TRP A 8 -8.69 -11.03 6.62
CA TRP A 8 -8.92 -9.87 5.76
C TRP A 8 -7.62 -9.17 5.39
N ALA A 9 -7.60 -8.60 4.20
CA ALA A 9 -6.58 -7.66 3.76
C ALA A 9 -7.22 -6.29 3.52
N LEU A 10 -6.75 -5.28 4.24
CA LEU A 10 -7.08 -3.88 3.99
C LEU A 10 -6.03 -3.29 3.05
N VAL A 11 -6.43 -2.87 1.85
CA VAL A 11 -5.55 -2.33 0.83
C VAL A 11 -5.93 -0.88 0.53
N LEU A 12 -5.06 0.06 0.90
CA LEU A 12 -5.20 1.48 0.58
C LEU A 12 -4.56 1.73 -0.80
N GLY A 13 -5.35 2.15 -1.77
CA GLY A 13 -4.98 2.25 -3.18
C GLY A 13 -5.22 0.95 -3.96
N ALA A 14 -6.40 0.33 -3.77
CA ALA A 14 -6.73 -1.01 -4.25
C ALA A 14 -7.22 -1.08 -5.70
N SER A 15 -7.39 0.05 -6.38
CA SER A 15 -8.04 0.10 -7.71
C SER A 15 -7.09 -0.04 -8.89
N SER A 16 -5.77 0.04 -8.68
CA SER A 16 -4.80 -0.03 -9.78
C SER A 16 -3.41 -0.45 -9.33
N GLY A 17 -2.55 -0.81 -10.28
CA GLY A 17 -1.12 -1.04 -10.09
C GLY A 17 -0.82 -2.10 -9.04
N MET A 18 0.10 -1.78 -8.11
CA MET A 18 0.57 -2.73 -7.09
C MET A 18 -0.53 -3.08 -6.08
N GLY A 19 -1.40 -2.12 -5.72
CA GLY A 19 -2.51 -2.36 -4.79
C GLY A 19 -3.55 -3.31 -5.38
N GLU A 20 -3.96 -3.11 -6.62
CA GLU A 20 -4.85 -4.02 -7.36
C GLU A 20 -4.26 -5.43 -7.45
N ALA A 21 -3.01 -5.55 -7.95
CA ALA A 21 -2.36 -6.85 -8.11
C ALA A 21 -2.25 -7.60 -6.78
N THR A 22 -1.93 -6.88 -5.70
CA THR A 22 -1.85 -7.46 -4.35
C THR A 22 -3.21 -7.87 -3.82
N ALA A 23 -4.25 -7.06 -3.99
CA ALA A 23 -5.61 -7.41 -3.61
C ALA A 23 -6.08 -8.70 -4.28
N LYS A 24 -5.90 -8.81 -5.62
CA LYS A 24 -6.22 -10.01 -6.39
C LYS A 24 -5.39 -11.22 -5.95
N ALA A 25 -4.11 -11.06 -5.67
CA ALA A 25 -3.24 -12.16 -5.22
C ALA A 25 -3.61 -12.65 -3.81
N LEU A 26 -3.89 -11.75 -2.88
CA LEU A 26 -4.36 -12.09 -1.54
C LEU A 26 -5.74 -12.77 -1.56
N ALA A 27 -6.65 -12.33 -2.45
CA ALA A 27 -7.94 -12.99 -2.66
C ALA A 27 -7.75 -14.45 -3.08
N ARG A 28 -6.89 -14.72 -4.06
CA ARG A 28 -6.52 -16.10 -4.48
C ARG A 28 -5.86 -16.92 -3.36
N ALA A 29 -5.20 -16.24 -2.41
CA ALA A 29 -4.61 -16.87 -1.22
C ALA A 29 -5.62 -17.04 -0.06
N GLY A 30 -6.92 -16.80 -0.29
CA GLY A 30 -8.00 -17.02 0.67
C GLY A 30 -8.24 -15.86 1.64
N TYR A 31 -7.77 -14.65 1.32
CA TYR A 31 -8.10 -13.45 2.09
C TYR A 31 -9.36 -12.80 1.56
N ARG A 32 -10.21 -12.25 2.44
CA ARG A 32 -11.24 -11.29 2.08
C ARG A 32 -10.62 -9.90 1.92
N ILE A 33 -11.14 -9.10 1.01
CA ILE A 33 -10.52 -7.84 0.63
C ILE A 33 -11.38 -6.64 1.04
N CYS A 34 -10.80 -5.75 1.83
CA CYS A 34 -11.30 -4.39 2.04
C CYS A 34 -10.41 -3.44 1.23
N GLY A 35 -10.90 -2.94 0.11
CA GLY A 35 -10.19 -2.05 -0.81
C GLY A 35 -10.63 -0.60 -0.64
N ILE A 36 -9.70 0.28 -0.29
CA ILE A 36 -9.92 1.73 -0.29
C ILE A 36 -9.32 2.32 -1.55
N HIS A 37 -10.07 3.13 -2.25
CA HIS A 37 -9.64 3.75 -3.50
C HIS A 37 -10.24 5.15 -3.68
N LEU A 38 -9.65 5.97 -4.52
CA LEU A 38 -10.19 7.28 -4.90
C LEU A 38 -10.19 7.37 -6.41
N ASP A 39 -11.32 7.04 -7.01
CA ASP A 39 -11.48 7.03 -8.45
C ASP A 39 -12.66 7.89 -8.89
N PHE A 40 -12.47 8.55 -10.04
CA PHE A 40 -13.51 9.31 -10.71
C PHE A 40 -14.27 8.42 -11.69
N ARG A 41 -15.42 8.92 -12.17
CA ARG A 41 -16.38 8.19 -13.01
C ARG A 41 -15.73 7.36 -14.14
N ALA A 42 -14.71 7.90 -14.79
CA ALA A 42 -14.05 7.22 -15.92
C ALA A 42 -13.28 5.93 -15.54
N ALA A 43 -12.94 5.75 -14.27
CA ALA A 43 -12.19 4.58 -13.80
C ALA A 43 -13.07 3.57 -13.03
N LEU A 44 -14.36 3.87 -12.80
CA LEU A 44 -15.22 3.02 -11.99
C LEU A 44 -15.54 1.67 -12.65
N ASP A 45 -15.56 1.62 -13.98
CA ASP A 45 -15.75 0.35 -14.71
C ASP A 45 -14.58 -0.60 -14.43
N HIS A 46 -13.34 -0.10 -14.44
CA HIS A 46 -12.17 -0.89 -14.06
C HIS A 46 -12.22 -1.34 -12.59
N VAL A 47 -12.68 -0.50 -11.68
CA VAL A 47 -12.89 -0.90 -10.28
C VAL A 47 -13.90 -2.04 -10.17
N ALA A 48 -14.97 -2.01 -10.98
CA ALA A 48 -15.94 -3.08 -11.00
C ALA A 48 -15.35 -4.40 -11.53
N GLU A 49 -14.47 -4.35 -12.54
CA GLU A 49 -13.72 -5.51 -13.04
C GLU A 49 -12.78 -6.07 -11.94
N VAL A 50 -12.06 -5.22 -11.24
CA VAL A 50 -11.18 -5.65 -10.13
C VAL A 50 -11.97 -6.39 -9.05
N LYS A 51 -13.14 -5.87 -8.67
CA LYS A 51 -14.05 -6.53 -7.71
C LYS A 51 -14.53 -7.88 -8.22
N ALA A 52 -14.97 -7.94 -9.48
CA ALA A 52 -15.41 -9.17 -10.09
C ALA A 52 -14.33 -10.26 -10.12
N ASP A 53 -13.07 -9.89 -10.40
CA ASP A 53 -11.94 -10.82 -10.37
C ASP A 53 -11.68 -11.37 -8.94
N ILE A 54 -11.83 -10.54 -7.90
CA ILE A 54 -11.70 -10.94 -6.51
C ILE A 54 -12.84 -11.90 -6.12
N GLU A 55 -14.07 -11.59 -6.50
CA GLU A 55 -15.26 -12.41 -6.25
C GLU A 55 -15.19 -13.73 -7.02
N ALA A 56 -14.70 -13.72 -8.26
CA ALA A 56 -14.46 -14.93 -9.05
C ALA A 56 -13.38 -15.85 -8.43
N ALA A 57 -12.45 -15.31 -7.65
CA ALA A 57 -11.51 -16.09 -6.87
C ALA A 57 -12.11 -16.70 -5.58
N GLY A 58 -13.41 -16.54 -5.35
CA GLY A 58 -14.14 -17.05 -4.19
C GLY A 58 -14.00 -16.17 -2.95
N SER A 59 -13.54 -14.92 -3.09
CA SER A 59 -13.35 -13.98 -1.98
C SER A 59 -14.46 -12.92 -1.91
N GLU A 60 -14.60 -12.28 -0.76
CA GLU A 60 -15.44 -11.09 -0.58
C GLU A 60 -14.64 -9.82 -0.93
N ALA A 61 -15.26 -8.87 -1.63
CA ALA A 61 -14.68 -7.58 -2.02
C ALA A 61 -15.51 -6.42 -1.45
N LEU A 62 -15.10 -5.85 -0.32
CA LEU A 62 -15.62 -4.60 0.22
C LEU A 62 -14.77 -3.44 -0.34
N TYR A 63 -15.26 -2.75 -1.38
CA TYR A 63 -14.56 -1.62 -1.99
C TYR A 63 -15.25 -0.30 -1.64
N ILE A 64 -14.47 0.68 -1.15
CA ILE A 64 -14.98 1.98 -0.69
C ILE A 64 -14.22 3.09 -1.42
N ASN A 65 -15.00 3.89 -2.19
CA ASN A 65 -14.44 5.03 -2.94
C ASN A 65 -14.36 6.27 -2.04
N MET A 66 -13.15 6.59 -1.58
CA MET A 66 -12.91 7.69 -0.64
C MET A 66 -11.46 8.17 -0.66
N ASN A 67 -11.22 9.39 -0.20
CA ASN A 67 -9.88 9.83 0.16
C ASN A 67 -9.43 9.12 1.44
N ALA A 68 -8.34 8.34 1.36
CA ALA A 68 -7.81 7.57 2.49
C ALA A 68 -7.22 8.43 3.61
N ALA A 69 -6.91 9.71 3.35
CA ALA A 69 -6.41 10.66 4.36
C ALA A 69 -7.54 11.42 5.08
N ASP A 70 -8.80 11.22 4.70
CA ASP A 70 -9.96 11.88 5.30
C ASP A 70 -10.39 11.13 6.58
N ASP A 71 -10.34 11.81 7.71
CA ASP A 71 -10.61 11.22 9.03
C ASP A 71 -12.04 10.70 9.18
N GLU A 72 -13.04 11.48 8.72
CA GLU A 72 -14.46 11.10 8.85
C GLU A 72 -14.77 9.90 7.94
N LYS A 73 -14.24 9.90 6.72
CA LYS A 73 -14.42 8.79 5.78
C LYS A 73 -13.69 7.53 6.24
N ARG A 74 -12.49 7.68 6.86
CA ARG A 74 -11.76 6.55 7.47
C ARG A 74 -12.58 5.93 8.59
N ALA A 75 -13.14 6.74 9.48
CA ALA A 75 -14.02 6.26 10.55
C ALA A 75 -15.24 5.50 9.97
N ALA A 76 -15.91 6.05 8.96
CA ALA A 76 -17.05 5.40 8.31
C ALA A 76 -16.67 4.09 7.62
N ALA A 77 -15.48 4.03 6.99
CA ALA A 77 -14.98 2.80 6.37
C ALA A 77 -14.72 1.70 7.40
N LEU A 78 -14.18 2.06 8.58
CA LEU A 78 -13.97 1.10 9.67
C LEU A 78 -15.30 0.62 10.29
N VAL A 79 -16.32 1.46 10.35
CA VAL A 79 -17.69 1.02 10.73
C VAL A 79 -18.20 -0.01 9.71
N SER A 80 -18.08 0.25 8.42
CA SER A 80 -18.50 -0.69 7.36
C SER A 80 -17.75 -2.02 7.41
N LEU A 81 -16.44 -2.00 7.72
CA LEU A 81 -15.65 -3.22 7.94
C LEU A 81 -16.09 -3.95 9.20
N GLY A 82 -16.37 -3.23 10.30
CA GLY A 82 -16.89 -3.77 11.56
C GLY A 82 -18.20 -4.50 11.38
N GLU A 83 -19.12 -3.96 10.60
CA GLU A 83 -20.40 -4.61 10.26
C GLU A 83 -20.20 -5.94 9.51
N ARG A 84 -19.15 -6.05 8.69
CA ARG A 84 -18.77 -7.32 8.03
C ARG A 84 -18.24 -8.32 9.05
N PHE A 85 -17.39 -7.86 9.96
CA PHE A 85 -16.87 -8.67 11.05
C PHE A 85 -17.95 -9.19 11.98
N ASP A 86 -18.94 -8.36 12.33
CA ASP A 86 -20.06 -8.77 13.19
C ASP A 86 -20.92 -9.86 12.52
N ARG A 87 -21.15 -9.76 11.21
CA ARG A 87 -21.83 -10.83 10.46
C ARG A 87 -21.03 -12.13 10.47
N SER A 88 -19.73 -12.07 10.23
CA SER A 88 -18.87 -13.25 10.29
C SER A 88 -18.84 -13.89 11.68
N ARG A 89 -18.80 -13.08 12.74
CA ARG A 89 -18.88 -13.55 14.13
C ARG A 89 -20.20 -14.25 14.43
N ALA A 90 -21.32 -13.70 13.93
CA ALA A 90 -22.64 -14.32 14.09
C ALA A 90 -22.74 -15.70 13.40
N GLU A 91 -21.89 -15.95 12.40
CA GLU A 91 -21.75 -17.25 11.71
C GLU A 91 -20.67 -18.15 12.35
N GLY A 92 -20.12 -17.78 13.53
CA GLY A 92 -19.13 -18.55 14.26
C GLY A 92 -17.71 -18.43 13.73
N ARG A 93 -17.41 -17.44 12.89
CA ARG A 93 -16.06 -17.16 12.38
C ARG A 93 -15.34 -16.11 13.22
N HIS A 94 -14.02 -16.10 13.14
CA HIS A 94 -13.17 -15.13 13.81
C HIS A 94 -12.46 -14.20 12.79
N PRO A 95 -13.12 -13.09 12.37
CA PRO A 95 -12.57 -12.17 11.40
C PRO A 95 -11.52 -11.24 12.03
N TYR A 96 -10.42 -11.00 11.31
CA TYR A 96 -9.40 -10.01 11.65
C TYR A 96 -8.67 -9.52 10.40
N VAL A 97 -8.03 -8.36 10.49
CA VAL A 97 -7.19 -7.82 9.41
C VAL A 97 -5.79 -8.43 9.54
N ARG A 98 -5.50 -9.43 8.72
CA ARG A 98 -4.17 -10.07 8.65
C ARG A 98 -3.16 -9.20 7.92
N VAL A 99 -3.58 -8.48 6.88
CA VAL A 99 -2.70 -7.64 6.05
C VAL A 99 -3.26 -6.23 5.94
N VAL A 100 -2.43 -5.23 6.25
CA VAL A 100 -2.65 -3.83 5.90
C VAL A 100 -1.62 -3.46 4.85
N MET A 101 -2.05 -3.02 3.67
CA MET A 101 -1.16 -2.53 2.62
C MET A 101 -1.45 -1.06 2.32
N HIS A 102 -0.47 -0.20 2.54
CA HIS A 102 -0.52 1.20 2.14
C HIS A 102 0.18 1.37 0.79
N SER A 103 -0.62 1.52 -0.27
CA SER A 103 -0.17 1.65 -1.67
C SER A 103 -0.66 2.95 -2.33
N LEU A 104 -0.69 4.03 -1.54
CA LEU A 104 -1.15 5.32 -2.05
C LEU A 104 -0.04 6.02 -2.85
N ALA A 105 -0.41 6.49 -4.05
CA ALA A 105 0.47 7.18 -5.00
C ALA A 105 -0.22 8.45 -5.54
N PHE A 106 -0.60 9.34 -4.64
CA PHE A 106 -1.27 10.61 -4.95
C PHE A 106 -0.47 11.77 -4.38
N GLY A 107 0.55 12.20 -5.12
CA GLY A 107 1.46 13.26 -4.73
C GLY A 107 1.76 14.23 -5.88
N SER A 108 2.31 15.39 -5.53
CA SER A 108 2.66 16.42 -6.50
C SER A 108 4.03 16.14 -7.14
N LEU A 109 4.07 16.20 -8.46
CA LEU A 109 5.26 15.96 -9.30
C LEU A 109 5.72 17.29 -9.91
N VAL A 110 6.18 18.20 -9.07
CA VAL A 110 6.65 19.54 -9.43
C VAL A 110 7.99 19.84 -8.76
N PRO A 111 8.85 20.67 -9.37
CA PRO A 111 10.14 21.00 -8.78
C PRO A 111 9.98 21.85 -7.50
N PHE A 112 10.99 21.82 -6.63
CA PHE A 112 11.06 22.73 -5.48
C PHE A 112 11.38 24.16 -5.91
N ILE A 113 12.23 24.30 -6.91
CA ILE A 113 12.68 25.59 -7.43
C ILE A 113 12.31 25.67 -8.91
N ALA A 114 11.62 26.73 -9.31
CA ALA A 114 11.31 27.09 -10.69
C ALA A 114 11.38 28.60 -10.89
N GLU A 115 11.63 29.06 -12.11
CA GLU A 115 11.63 30.49 -12.44
C GLU A 115 10.23 31.10 -12.25
N ASP A 116 9.19 30.41 -12.71
CA ASP A 116 7.80 30.75 -12.39
C ASP A 116 7.41 30.13 -11.04
N PRO A 117 7.11 30.94 -10.00
CA PRO A 117 6.68 30.42 -8.71
C PRO A 117 5.44 29.51 -8.77
N LYS A 118 4.58 29.66 -9.78
CA LYS A 118 3.39 28.80 -9.96
C LYS A 118 3.74 27.38 -10.43
N ALA A 119 4.90 27.22 -11.06
CA ALA A 119 5.40 25.92 -11.50
C ALA A 119 6.11 25.15 -10.36
N ALA A 120 6.49 25.83 -9.26
CA ALA A 120 7.11 25.22 -8.10
C ALA A 120 6.08 24.62 -7.13
N VAL A 121 6.59 23.84 -6.18
CA VAL A 121 5.77 23.33 -5.09
C VAL A 121 5.35 24.46 -4.16
N ASP A 122 4.10 24.44 -3.72
CA ASP A 122 3.55 25.28 -2.65
C ASP A 122 3.32 24.45 -1.37
N ARG A 123 3.02 25.16 -0.27
CA ARG A 123 2.72 24.52 1.03
C ARG A 123 1.61 23.48 0.92
N LYS A 124 0.51 23.80 0.23
CA LYS A 124 -0.66 22.92 0.11
C LYS A 124 -0.32 21.60 -0.58
N LYS A 125 0.48 21.65 -1.64
CA LYS A 125 0.96 20.47 -2.34
C LYS A 125 1.87 19.61 -1.46
N MET A 126 2.77 20.26 -0.68
CA MET A 126 3.62 19.55 0.29
C MET A 126 2.79 18.85 1.35
N GLU A 127 1.93 19.59 2.06
CA GLU A 127 1.10 19.07 3.15
C GLU A 127 0.19 17.94 2.66
N MET A 128 -0.49 18.12 1.54
CA MET A 128 -1.37 17.10 0.96
C MET A 128 -0.60 15.82 0.60
N THR A 129 0.58 15.94 -0.01
CA THR A 129 1.37 14.77 -0.39
C THR A 129 1.89 14.01 0.83
N GLN A 130 2.38 14.74 1.85
CA GLN A 130 2.82 14.15 3.11
C GLN A 130 1.67 13.44 3.82
N ASP A 131 0.51 14.07 3.88
CA ASP A 131 -0.64 13.54 4.55
C ASP A 131 -1.16 12.25 3.88
N VAL A 132 -1.36 12.29 2.55
CA VAL A 132 -1.87 11.14 1.81
C VAL A 132 -0.85 10.00 1.71
N MET A 133 0.43 10.30 1.41
CA MET A 133 1.41 9.28 1.04
C MET A 133 2.28 8.79 2.21
N ALA A 134 2.23 9.47 3.36
CA ALA A 134 3.00 9.08 4.53
C ALA A 134 2.15 8.99 5.80
N ASN A 135 1.55 10.11 6.25
CA ASN A 135 0.92 10.19 7.55
C ASN A 135 -0.32 9.32 7.67
N SER A 136 -1.09 9.18 6.60
CA SER A 136 -2.31 8.37 6.58
C SER A 136 -2.06 6.91 7.00
N LEU A 137 -0.86 6.34 6.74
CA LEU A 137 -0.49 5.03 7.26
C LEU A 137 -0.63 4.95 8.78
N VAL A 138 -0.09 5.95 9.47
CA VAL A 138 -0.10 5.98 10.95
C VAL A 138 -1.53 6.05 11.46
N TYR A 139 -2.36 6.90 10.87
CA TYR A 139 -3.76 7.07 11.27
C TYR A 139 -4.57 5.79 11.09
N TRP A 140 -4.44 5.12 9.93
CA TRP A 140 -5.10 3.84 9.68
C TRP A 140 -4.64 2.76 10.66
N VAL A 141 -3.33 2.65 10.92
CA VAL A 141 -2.80 1.64 11.86
C VAL A 141 -3.29 1.91 13.28
N GLN A 142 -3.30 3.16 13.72
CA GLN A 142 -3.81 3.54 15.04
C GLN A 142 -5.28 3.15 15.22
N ASP A 143 -6.12 3.48 14.25
CA ASP A 143 -7.55 3.21 14.34
C ASP A 143 -7.85 1.71 14.25
N LEU A 144 -7.15 0.97 13.37
CA LEU A 144 -7.26 -0.49 13.29
C LEU A 144 -6.81 -1.18 14.58
N TYR A 145 -5.70 -0.71 15.18
CA TYR A 145 -5.16 -1.26 16.43
C TYR A 145 -6.11 -1.00 17.61
N ARG A 146 -6.58 0.25 17.78
CA ARG A 146 -7.51 0.62 18.84
C ARG A 146 -8.88 -0.02 18.68
N GLY A 147 -9.34 -0.21 17.46
CA GLY A 147 -10.60 -0.86 17.13
C GLY A 147 -10.58 -2.39 17.25
N GLY A 148 -9.43 -2.99 17.58
CA GLY A 148 -9.32 -4.45 17.70
C GLY A 148 -9.44 -5.19 16.37
N PHE A 149 -9.14 -4.53 15.24
CA PHE A 149 -9.13 -5.17 13.92
C PHE A 149 -7.84 -5.96 13.65
N LEU A 150 -6.74 -5.56 14.31
CA LEU A 150 -5.43 -6.21 14.19
C LEU A 150 -5.20 -7.18 15.35
N GLU A 151 -4.56 -8.30 15.03
CA GLU A 151 -4.23 -9.34 16.00
C GLU A 151 -2.75 -9.77 15.87
N ARG A 152 -2.32 -10.63 16.79
CA ARG A 152 -1.02 -11.28 16.68
C ARG A 152 -0.87 -11.95 15.31
N GLY A 153 0.25 -11.65 14.65
CA GLY A 153 0.54 -12.11 13.31
C GLY A 153 0.10 -11.16 12.21
N SER A 154 -0.69 -10.11 12.49
CA SER A 154 -1.02 -9.10 11.47
C SER A 154 0.23 -8.45 10.89
N LYS A 155 0.19 -8.12 9.60
CA LYS A 155 1.29 -7.58 8.81
C LYS A 155 0.92 -6.22 8.24
N ILE A 156 1.80 -5.24 8.43
CA ILE A 156 1.65 -3.90 7.86
C ILE A 156 2.72 -3.72 6.79
N TYR A 157 2.29 -3.43 5.57
CA TYR A 157 3.16 -3.12 4.44
C TYR A 157 2.90 -1.72 3.91
N ALA A 158 3.98 -0.98 3.59
CA ALA A 158 3.89 0.32 2.96
C ALA A 158 4.76 0.35 1.70
N MET A 159 4.17 0.73 0.57
CA MET A 159 4.91 0.86 -0.68
C MET A 159 5.81 2.09 -0.65
N THR A 160 7.11 1.87 -0.71
CA THR A 160 8.12 2.92 -0.88
C THR A 160 8.74 2.90 -2.27
N SER A 161 9.78 3.70 -2.48
CA SER A 161 10.46 3.87 -3.76
C SER A 161 11.94 4.12 -3.53
N GLU A 162 12.80 3.80 -4.49
CA GLU A 162 14.21 4.21 -4.45
C GLU A 162 14.35 5.74 -4.34
N GLY A 163 13.36 6.50 -4.82
CA GLY A 163 13.28 7.94 -4.66
C GLY A 163 13.22 8.44 -3.22
N SER A 164 13.04 7.59 -2.20
CA SER A 164 13.21 7.93 -0.79
C SER A 164 14.66 8.27 -0.43
N SER A 165 15.62 7.72 -1.17
CA SER A 165 17.07 7.85 -0.94
C SER A 165 17.86 8.35 -2.15
N ARG A 166 17.30 8.28 -3.35
CA ARG A 166 17.90 8.79 -4.60
C ARG A 166 17.10 9.98 -5.13
N VAL A 167 17.81 10.89 -5.80
CA VAL A 167 17.17 12.07 -6.40
C VAL A 167 16.60 11.73 -7.78
N VAL A 168 15.33 12.03 -7.97
CA VAL A 168 14.64 11.94 -9.26
C VAL A 168 14.07 13.32 -9.60
N PRO A 169 14.26 13.85 -10.80
CA PRO A 169 13.74 15.16 -11.20
C PRO A 169 12.23 15.26 -10.95
N SER A 170 11.76 16.42 -10.49
CA SER A 170 10.34 16.72 -10.16
C SER A 170 9.68 15.79 -9.11
N TYR A 171 10.43 14.85 -8.53
CA TYR A 171 9.91 13.84 -7.59
C TYR A 171 10.09 14.23 -6.11
N GLY A 172 10.71 15.36 -5.80
CA GLY A 172 11.14 15.74 -4.46
C GLY A 172 10.04 15.72 -3.40
N VAL A 173 8.82 16.13 -3.74
CA VAL A 173 7.66 16.11 -2.83
C VAL A 173 7.29 14.67 -2.46
N VAL A 174 7.20 13.80 -3.46
CA VAL A 174 6.91 12.36 -3.26
C VAL A 174 8.08 11.67 -2.56
N SER A 175 9.32 12.00 -2.92
CA SER A 175 10.55 11.51 -2.30
C SER A 175 10.54 11.73 -0.78
N SER A 176 10.26 12.97 -0.34
CA SER A 176 10.16 13.31 1.09
C SER A 176 9.06 12.54 1.81
N ALA A 177 7.90 12.33 1.15
CA ALA A 177 6.82 11.53 1.72
C ALA A 177 7.22 10.05 1.85
N LYS A 178 7.94 9.48 0.87
CA LYS A 178 8.43 8.09 0.95
C LYS A 178 9.50 7.93 2.03
N ALA A 179 10.38 8.89 2.22
CA ALA A 179 11.34 8.88 3.32
C ALA A 179 10.64 8.95 4.70
N ALA A 180 9.62 9.80 4.83
CA ALA A 180 8.79 9.87 6.03
C ALA A 180 8.05 8.54 6.28
N LEU A 181 7.45 7.94 5.23
CA LEU A 181 6.77 6.65 5.30
C LEU A 181 7.68 5.53 5.82
N GLU A 182 8.93 5.46 5.36
CA GLU A 182 9.93 4.51 5.86
C GLU A 182 10.27 4.76 7.34
N SER A 183 10.34 6.03 7.76
CA SER A 183 10.52 6.39 9.16
C SER A 183 9.33 5.95 10.01
N HIS A 184 8.09 6.14 9.52
CA HIS A 184 6.87 5.69 10.19
C HIS A 184 6.85 4.16 10.34
N ILE A 185 7.27 3.41 9.34
CA ILE A 185 7.37 1.94 9.40
C ILE A 185 8.32 1.50 10.51
N ARG A 186 9.51 2.12 10.62
CA ARG A 186 10.46 1.78 11.70
C ARG A 186 9.88 2.08 13.08
N GLN A 187 9.20 3.22 13.22
CA GLN A 187 8.58 3.62 14.48
C GLN A 187 7.42 2.67 14.85
N LEU A 188 6.53 2.37 13.91
CA LEU A 188 5.43 1.43 14.11
C LEU A 188 5.94 0.04 14.49
N ALA A 189 6.96 -0.47 13.81
CA ALA A 189 7.57 -1.77 14.11
C ALA A 189 8.06 -1.82 15.57
N MET A 190 8.76 -0.79 16.03
CA MET A 190 9.28 -0.70 17.40
C MET A 190 8.15 -0.60 18.43
N GLU A 191 7.16 0.28 18.21
CA GLU A 191 6.07 0.50 19.16
C GLU A 191 5.15 -0.71 19.28
N LEU A 192 4.77 -1.34 18.16
CA LEU A 192 3.97 -2.55 18.13
C LEU A 192 4.69 -3.74 18.80
N ALA A 193 6.01 -3.85 18.61
CA ALA A 193 6.82 -4.86 19.29
C ALA A 193 6.85 -4.63 20.81
N ARG A 194 7.08 -3.38 21.26
CA ARG A 194 7.06 -3.01 22.69
C ARG A 194 5.70 -3.23 23.36
N ALA A 195 4.62 -3.03 22.61
CA ALA A 195 3.27 -3.33 23.10
C ALA A 195 2.99 -4.84 23.21
N GLY A 196 3.92 -5.71 22.81
CA GLY A 196 3.73 -7.17 22.83
C GLY A 196 2.65 -7.66 21.84
N SER A 197 2.29 -6.83 20.86
CA SER A 197 1.16 -7.11 19.96
C SER A 197 1.39 -8.31 19.03
N GLY A 198 2.65 -8.62 18.70
CA GLY A 198 3.00 -9.61 17.69
C GLY A 198 2.64 -9.20 16.26
N ILE A 199 2.45 -7.89 16.02
CA ILE A 199 2.21 -7.29 14.70
C ILE A 199 3.54 -6.82 14.13
N SER A 200 3.80 -7.09 12.85
CA SER A 200 5.01 -6.63 12.17
C SER A 200 4.70 -5.54 11.12
N ALA A 201 5.67 -4.65 10.89
CA ALA A 201 5.54 -3.57 9.91
C ALA A 201 6.81 -3.48 9.05
N ASN A 202 6.66 -3.47 7.71
CA ASN A 202 7.76 -3.38 6.76
C ASN A 202 7.39 -2.48 5.58
N ALA A 203 8.39 -1.78 5.04
CA ALA A 203 8.27 -1.10 3.76
C ALA A 203 8.62 -2.08 2.62
N ILE A 204 7.91 -1.99 1.51
CA ILE A 204 8.20 -2.73 0.28
C ILE A 204 8.69 -1.74 -0.77
N GLN A 205 9.93 -1.89 -1.21
CA GLN A 205 10.52 -1.10 -2.28
C GLN A 205 10.50 -1.92 -3.57
N ALA A 206 9.60 -1.57 -4.48
CA ALA A 206 9.59 -2.15 -5.82
C ALA A 206 10.68 -1.48 -6.69
N GLY A 207 11.20 -2.21 -7.66
CA GLY A 207 11.90 -1.61 -8.79
C GLY A 207 10.96 -0.77 -9.67
N VAL A 208 11.48 -0.14 -10.69
CA VAL A 208 10.66 0.62 -11.63
C VAL A 208 9.59 -0.31 -12.23
N THR A 209 8.33 0.10 -12.08
CA THR A 209 7.16 -0.70 -12.43
C THR A 209 6.19 0.14 -13.25
N ILE A 210 5.79 -0.34 -14.42
CA ILE A 210 4.81 0.36 -15.27
C ILE A 210 3.44 0.32 -14.57
N THR A 211 3.03 1.47 -14.06
CA THR A 211 1.77 1.68 -13.34
C THR A 211 1.17 3.04 -13.76
N PRO A 212 -0.13 3.27 -13.54
CA PRO A 212 -0.72 4.59 -13.76
C PRO A 212 -0.02 5.73 -13.01
N ALA A 213 0.62 5.42 -11.86
CA ALA A 213 1.39 6.39 -11.09
C ALA A 213 2.71 6.75 -11.77
N LEU A 214 3.46 5.78 -12.31
CA LEU A 214 4.69 6.02 -13.06
C LEU A 214 4.41 6.87 -14.31
N MET A 215 3.35 6.56 -15.04
CA MET A 215 3.00 7.26 -16.28
C MET A 215 2.65 8.75 -16.10
N LYS A 216 2.44 9.19 -14.85
CA LYS A 216 2.24 10.61 -14.50
C LYS A 216 3.55 11.35 -14.23
N ILE A 217 4.67 10.64 -14.07
CA ILE A 217 5.96 11.28 -13.83
C ILE A 217 6.46 11.87 -15.15
N PRO A 218 6.84 13.16 -15.17
CA PRO A 218 7.59 13.68 -16.31
C PRO A 218 8.80 12.78 -16.58
N GLU A 219 9.22 12.68 -17.81
CA GLU A 219 10.38 11.85 -18.23
C GLU A 219 10.23 10.34 -17.89
N HIS A 220 9.00 9.82 -17.68
CA HIS A 220 8.78 8.40 -17.36
C HIS A 220 9.37 7.44 -18.41
N GLU A 221 9.42 7.82 -19.68
CA GLU A 221 10.06 7.03 -20.76
C GLU A 221 11.56 6.83 -20.51
N GLU A 222 12.26 7.90 -20.11
CA GLU A 222 13.68 7.82 -19.76
C GLU A 222 13.90 7.00 -18.49
N ILE A 223 13.04 7.14 -17.48
CA ILE A 223 13.08 6.32 -16.27
C ILE A 223 12.94 4.83 -16.64
N ILE A 224 11.98 4.49 -17.48
CA ILE A 224 11.77 3.12 -17.98
C ILE A 224 13.00 2.60 -18.73
N ARG A 225 13.55 3.40 -19.64
CA ARG A 225 14.72 3.03 -20.44
C ARG A 225 15.95 2.75 -19.56
N VAL A 226 16.24 3.66 -18.63
CA VAL A 226 17.39 3.54 -17.73
C VAL A 226 17.22 2.35 -16.78
N ALA A 227 16.04 2.18 -16.19
CA ALA A 227 15.77 1.07 -15.26
C ALA A 227 15.86 -0.29 -15.98
N THR A 228 15.32 -0.40 -17.20
CA THR A 228 15.42 -1.65 -17.98
C THR A 228 16.88 -2.01 -18.28
N ALA A 229 17.71 -1.02 -18.64
CA ALA A 229 19.14 -1.24 -18.91
C ALA A 229 19.93 -1.57 -17.63
N ARG A 230 19.54 -1.00 -16.49
CA ARG A 230 20.19 -1.20 -15.19
C ARG A 230 19.81 -2.52 -14.54
N ASN A 231 18.59 -3.00 -14.76
CA ASN A 231 18.11 -4.21 -14.09
C ASN A 231 18.82 -5.45 -14.64
N PRO A 232 19.56 -6.20 -13.81
CA PRO A 232 20.35 -7.35 -14.28
C PRO A 232 19.49 -8.53 -14.77
N THR A 233 18.18 -8.53 -14.46
CA THR A 233 17.25 -9.55 -14.97
C THR A 233 16.81 -9.28 -16.41
N GLY A 234 17.14 -8.11 -16.98
CA GLY A 234 16.76 -7.69 -18.33
C GLY A 234 15.29 -7.27 -18.45
N ARG A 235 14.57 -7.12 -17.35
CA ARG A 235 13.16 -6.68 -17.33
C ARG A 235 12.87 -5.75 -16.15
N LEU A 236 11.81 -4.99 -16.26
CA LEU A 236 11.27 -4.22 -15.14
C LEU A 236 10.54 -5.12 -14.13
N THR A 237 10.40 -4.63 -12.91
CA THR A 237 9.50 -5.19 -11.91
C THR A 237 8.05 -5.07 -12.38
N THR A 238 7.25 -6.08 -12.11
CA THR A 238 5.81 -6.07 -12.38
C THR A 238 4.99 -5.93 -11.09
N PRO A 239 3.74 -5.42 -11.16
CA PRO A 239 2.85 -5.44 -10.00
C PRO A 239 2.66 -6.84 -9.41
N GLN A 240 2.72 -7.89 -10.25
CA GLN A 240 2.60 -9.27 -9.81
C GLN A 240 3.82 -9.75 -9.01
N ASP A 241 5.06 -9.30 -9.33
CA ASP A 241 6.24 -9.63 -8.53
C ASP A 241 6.09 -9.11 -7.09
N VAL A 242 5.58 -7.87 -6.94
CA VAL A 242 5.29 -7.26 -5.64
C VAL A 242 4.19 -8.02 -4.90
N ALA A 243 3.10 -8.34 -5.60
CA ALA A 243 1.98 -9.08 -5.03
C ALA A 243 2.41 -10.46 -4.51
N ASN A 244 3.22 -11.18 -5.30
CA ASN A 244 3.75 -12.49 -4.90
C ASN A 244 4.64 -12.38 -3.64
N ALA A 245 5.49 -11.36 -3.57
CA ALA A 245 6.33 -11.12 -2.40
C ALA A 245 5.49 -10.81 -1.15
N ILE A 246 4.45 -9.97 -1.26
CA ILE A 246 3.55 -9.64 -0.13
C ILE A 246 2.79 -10.89 0.32
N VAL A 247 2.27 -11.71 -0.59
CA VAL A 247 1.60 -12.98 -0.23
C VAL A 247 2.57 -13.89 0.53
N ALA A 248 3.79 -14.07 0.04
CA ALA A 248 4.80 -14.89 0.70
C ALA A 248 5.17 -14.36 2.10
N LEU A 249 5.42 -13.04 2.21
CA LEU A 249 5.74 -12.39 3.49
C LEU A 249 4.58 -12.38 4.48
N SER A 250 3.35 -12.62 4.04
CA SER A 250 2.16 -12.73 4.88
C SER A 250 1.96 -14.13 5.48
N GLY A 251 2.88 -15.06 5.22
CA GLY A 251 2.92 -16.38 5.85
C GLY A 251 3.01 -16.32 7.39
N GLU A 252 2.63 -17.40 8.05
CA GLU A 252 2.52 -17.45 9.53
C GLU A 252 3.88 -17.40 10.24
N ASP A 253 4.91 -18.02 9.67
CA ASP A 253 6.23 -18.14 10.29
C ASP A 253 7.17 -16.94 10.08
N LEU A 254 6.66 -15.84 9.49
CA LEU A 254 7.46 -14.66 9.12
C LEU A 254 7.18 -13.43 10.01
N ASP A 255 6.75 -13.67 11.25
CA ASP A 255 6.37 -12.60 12.18
C ASP A 255 7.57 -11.79 12.69
N PHE A 256 8.78 -12.38 12.66
CA PHE A 256 10.00 -11.73 13.16
C PHE A 256 10.66 -10.77 12.14
N ILE A 257 10.14 -10.71 10.91
CA ILE A 257 10.56 -9.73 9.89
C ILE A 257 9.79 -8.43 10.14
N SER A 258 10.44 -7.41 10.75
CA SER A 258 9.81 -6.14 11.10
C SER A 258 10.83 -4.99 11.07
N GLY A 259 10.38 -3.79 10.68
CA GLY A 259 11.19 -2.57 10.61
C GLY A 259 12.09 -2.46 9.38
N ASN A 260 11.91 -3.31 8.37
CA ASN A 260 12.78 -3.40 7.21
C ASN A 260 12.22 -2.65 5.98
N ILE A 261 13.13 -2.37 5.05
CA ILE A 261 12.82 -2.06 3.66
C ILE A 261 13.15 -3.32 2.86
N VAL A 262 12.11 -4.04 2.44
CA VAL A 262 12.24 -5.26 1.62
C VAL A 262 12.19 -4.86 0.15
N ARG A 263 13.27 -5.15 -0.59
CA ARG A 263 13.34 -4.85 -2.01
C ARG A 263 12.76 -5.98 -2.85
N VAL A 264 11.92 -5.60 -3.80
CA VAL A 264 11.34 -6.48 -4.81
C VAL A 264 11.62 -5.84 -6.17
N ASP A 265 12.86 -5.96 -6.63
CA ASP A 265 13.41 -5.17 -7.73
C ASP A 265 14.37 -5.92 -8.66
N GLY A 266 14.53 -7.24 -8.47
CA GLY A 266 15.45 -8.03 -9.29
C GLY A 266 16.91 -7.54 -9.23
N ALA A 267 17.33 -6.98 -8.07
CA ALA A 267 18.66 -6.38 -7.84
C ALA A 267 18.89 -5.03 -8.57
N GLU A 268 17.84 -4.38 -9.08
CA GLU A 268 17.94 -3.08 -9.77
C GLU A 268 18.63 -2.02 -8.90
N PHE A 269 18.33 -1.95 -7.61
CA PHE A 269 18.85 -0.95 -6.70
C PHE A 269 20.37 -1.07 -6.47
N VAL A 270 20.91 -2.29 -6.48
CA VAL A 270 22.34 -2.55 -6.15
C VAL A 270 23.26 -2.49 -7.35
N THR A 271 22.74 -2.35 -8.55
CA THR A 271 23.51 -2.34 -9.81
C THR A 271 23.75 -0.94 -10.39
N GLY A 272 23.30 0.15 -9.75
CA GLY A 272 23.48 1.49 -10.30
C GLY A 272 23.50 2.64 -9.32
#